data_3f84ca20810e7330e68cd35363001e23
#
_entry.id   3f84ca20810e7330e68cd35363001e23
#
_cell.length_a   1.000
_cell.length_b   1.000
_cell.length_c   1.000
_cell.angle_alpha   90.00
_cell.angle_beta   90.00
_cell.angle_gamma   90.00
#
_symmetry.space_group_name_H-M   'P 1'
#
loop_
_entity.id
_entity.type
_entity.pdbx_description
1 polymer ?
#
loop_
_entity_poly.entity_id
_entity_poly.type
_entity_poly.pdbx_seq_one_letter_code
_entity_poly.pdbx_strand_id
1 'polypeptide(L)'
;MGKVLMLVVALALSSALPSAQGKPVLVVNAFTTAPDVTLPYDMKLMHAQLLPEFKVMLGKQFEIVGEAPTAASSNVYTLDAEITGWRAGNAAKRLLVGMGSGRESSDIHYRVTDSAGTAVVDRKDTIRTNFYSQSAGSTGTLAHPIAQKIAERNKDAKLK
;
A
#
# COMPACT_ATOMS: atom_id res chain seq x y z
N MET A 1 52.71 -10.80 -56.11
CA MET A 1 51.30 -10.33 -56.13
C MET A 1 50.61 -10.80 -54.84
N GLY A 2 50.67 -10.00 -53.80
CA GLY A 2 50.02 -10.31 -52.48
C GLY A 2 48.74 -9.55 -52.36
N LYS A 3 47.62 -10.24 -52.17
CA LYS A 3 46.30 -9.68 -51.90
C LYS A 3 46.20 -9.46 -50.41
N VAL A 4 46.16 -8.20 -49.97
CA VAL A 4 45.87 -7.78 -48.62
C VAL A 4 44.34 -7.83 -48.43
N LEU A 5 43.87 -8.72 -47.57
CA LEU A 5 42.44 -8.85 -47.17
C LEU A 5 42.22 -7.89 -45.99
N MET A 6 41.55 -6.77 -46.27
CA MET A 6 41.11 -5.82 -45.19
C MET A 6 39.88 -6.35 -44.51
N LEU A 7 40.00 -6.80 -43.25
CA LEU A 7 38.89 -7.20 -42.39
C LEU A 7 38.32 -5.96 -41.71
N VAL A 8 37.14 -5.50 -42.17
CA VAL A 8 36.41 -4.41 -41.51
C VAL A 8 35.59 -4.99 -40.39
N VAL A 9 36.04 -4.81 -39.15
CA VAL A 9 35.25 -5.16 -37.98
C VAL A 9 34.30 -4.00 -37.68
N ALA A 10 33.02 -4.18 -38.01
CA ALA A 10 31.97 -3.25 -37.63
C ALA A 10 31.62 -3.48 -36.16
N LEU A 11 32.11 -2.60 -35.27
CA LEU A 11 31.66 -2.53 -33.89
C LEU A 11 30.25 -1.94 -33.87
N ALA A 12 29.24 -2.80 -33.73
CA ALA A 12 27.86 -2.39 -33.41
C ALA A 12 27.81 -1.94 -31.94
N LEU A 13 27.95 -0.62 -31.71
CA LEU A 13 27.60 -0.03 -30.41
C LEU A 13 26.08 -0.10 -30.24
N SER A 14 25.61 -1.16 -29.60
CA SER A 14 24.25 -1.20 -29.05
C SER A 14 24.16 -0.19 -27.90
N SER A 15 23.80 1.04 -28.22
CA SER A 15 23.38 2.02 -27.22
C SER A 15 22.05 1.55 -26.64
N ALA A 16 22.13 0.81 -25.54
CA ALA A 16 20.96 0.57 -24.71
C ALA A 16 20.49 1.94 -24.19
N LEU A 17 19.45 2.49 -24.81
CA LEU A 17 18.75 3.65 -24.29
C LEU A 17 18.27 3.28 -22.89
N PRO A 18 18.52 4.10 -21.85
CA PRO A 18 17.93 3.89 -20.57
C PRO A 18 16.40 3.99 -20.77
N SER A 19 15.72 2.86 -20.66
CA SER A 19 14.26 2.86 -20.57
C SER A 19 13.93 3.80 -19.43
N ALA A 20 13.20 4.86 -19.70
CA ALA A 20 12.60 5.70 -18.67
C ALA A 20 11.67 4.77 -17.89
N GLN A 21 12.19 4.18 -16.81
CA GLN A 21 11.39 3.33 -15.93
C GLN A 21 10.31 4.23 -15.33
N GLY A 22 9.08 4.05 -15.79
CA GLY A 22 7.91 4.66 -15.15
C GLY A 22 7.91 4.34 -13.66
N LYS A 23 7.13 5.09 -12.88
CA LYS A 23 6.97 4.77 -11.46
C LYS A 23 6.52 3.33 -11.31
N PRO A 24 7.01 2.61 -10.28
CA PRO A 24 6.46 1.29 -9.95
C PRO A 24 4.96 1.40 -9.66
N VAL A 25 4.23 0.38 -10.00
CA VAL A 25 2.78 0.30 -9.77
C VAL A 25 2.54 -0.36 -8.40
N LEU A 26 1.70 0.25 -7.57
CA LEU A 26 1.18 -0.38 -6.36
C LEU A 26 -0.30 -0.68 -6.55
N VAL A 27 -0.62 -1.96 -6.68
CA VAL A 27 -1.99 -2.47 -6.70
C VAL A 27 -2.47 -2.57 -5.26
N VAL A 28 -3.54 -1.88 -4.93
CA VAL A 28 -4.17 -1.96 -3.60
C VAL A 28 -5.41 -2.82 -3.72
N ASN A 29 -5.31 -4.07 -3.30
CA ASN A 29 -6.43 -5.00 -3.30
C ASN A 29 -7.51 -4.59 -2.28
N ALA A 30 -8.74 -5.10 -2.47
CA ALA A 30 -9.80 -4.90 -1.50
C ALA A 30 -9.39 -5.54 -0.16
N PHE A 31 -9.51 -4.75 0.92
CA PHE A 31 -9.22 -5.26 2.27
C PHE A 31 -10.27 -6.28 2.68
N THR A 32 -9.82 -7.30 3.40
CA THR A 32 -10.66 -8.35 3.97
C THR A 32 -10.79 -8.20 5.48
N THR A 33 -11.70 -8.96 6.07
CA THR A 33 -11.86 -9.09 7.52
C THR A 33 -11.70 -10.55 7.90
N ALA A 34 -11.07 -10.81 9.04
CA ALA A 34 -11.03 -12.14 9.62
C ALA A 34 -12.45 -12.64 9.96
N PRO A 35 -12.72 -13.95 9.87
CA PRO A 35 -14.08 -14.50 10.01
C PRO A 35 -14.79 -14.17 11.33
N ASP A 36 -14.02 -13.95 12.39
CA ASP A 36 -14.49 -13.63 13.74
C ASP A 36 -14.59 -12.12 14.02
N VAL A 37 -14.26 -11.28 13.03
CA VAL A 37 -14.29 -9.83 13.17
C VAL A 37 -15.53 -9.25 12.50
N THR A 38 -16.37 -8.59 13.27
CA THR A 38 -17.49 -7.80 12.76
C THR A 38 -17.16 -6.32 12.82
N LEU A 39 -17.17 -5.66 11.68
CA LEU A 39 -16.95 -4.23 11.56
C LEU A 39 -18.27 -3.48 11.38
N PRO A 40 -18.43 -2.30 11.97
CA PRO A 40 -19.60 -1.44 11.73
C PRO A 40 -19.48 -0.65 10.42
N TYR A 41 -18.56 -1.05 9.54
CA TYR A 41 -18.21 -0.31 8.32
C TYR A 41 -18.53 -1.11 7.06
N ASP A 42 -18.92 -0.41 6.00
CA ASP A 42 -18.98 -0.98 4.66
C ASP A 42 -17.55 -1.07 4.09
N MET A 43 -17.08 -2.29 3.89
CA MET A 43 -15.73 -2.56 3.40
C MET A 43 -15.49 -2.05 1.97
N LYS A 44 -16.54 -2.04 1.11
CA LYS A 44 -16.42 -1.49 -0.25
C LYS A 44 -16.21 0.02 -0.21
N LEU A 45 -16.97 0.70 0.64
CA LEU A 45 -16.85 2.14 0.82
C LEU A 45 -15.50 2.48 1.46
N MET A 46 -15.03 1.71 2.43
CA MET A 46 -13.72 1.89 3.03
C MET A 46 -12.59 1.72 1.99
N HIS A 47 -12.66 0.69 1.15
CA HIS A 47 -11.67 0.49 0.08
C HIS A 47 -11.68 1.66 -0.92
N ALA A 48 -12.85 2.14 -1.33
CA ALA A 48 -12.98 3.30 -2.21
C ALA A 48 -12.34 4.57 -1.62
N GLN A 49 -12.35 4.71 -0.30
CA GLN A 49 -11.72 5.85 0.39
C GLN A 49 -10.21 5.65 0.60
N LEU A 50 -9.73 4.41 0.71
CA LEU A 50 -8.30 4.10 0.86
C LEU A 50 -7.49 4.50 -0.38
N LEU A 51 -8.00 4.25 -1.57
CA LEU A 51 -7.28 4.53 -2.82
C LEU A 51 -6.83 6.00 -2.96
N PRO A 52 -7.71 7.02 -2.77
CA PRO A 52 -7.30 8.42 -2.78
C PRO A 52 -6.25 8.74 -1.70
N GLU A 53 -6.39 8.16 -0.49
CA GLU A 53 -5.42 8.38 0.59
C GLU A 53 -4.02 7.84 0.21
N PHE A 54 -3.94 6.64 -0.35
CA PHE A 54 -2.67 6.11 -0.86
C PHE A 54 -2.10 6.95 -1.99
N LYS A 55 -2.92 7.48 -2.90
CA LYS A 55 -2.47 8.40 -3.96
C LYS A 55 -1.84 9.66 -3.39
N VAL A 56 -2.42 10.24 -2.35
CA VAL A 56 -1.87 11.41 -1.66
C VAL A 56 -0.54 11.09 -1.01
N MET A 57 -0.42 9.95 -0.32
CA MET A 57 0.74 9.62 0.50
C MET A 57 1.90 9.00 -0.28
N LEU A 58 1.61 8.14 -1.25
CA LEU A 58 2.59 7.36 -2.00
C LEU A 58 2.65 7.70 -3.49
N GLY A 59 1.76 8.54 -4.02
CA GLY A 59 1.66 8.83 -5.44
C GLY A 59 2.89 9.52 -6.05
N LYS A 60 3.81 10.04 -5.22
CA LYS A 60 5.12 10.51 -5.68
C LYS A 60 6.06 9.36 -6.03
N GLN A 61 5.93 8.22 -5.35
CA GLN A 61 6.80 7.04 -5.47
C GLN A 61 6.18 5.96 -6.36
N PHE A 62 4.85 5.80 -6.32
CA PHE A 62 4.13 4.76 -7.02
C PHE A 62 2.99 5.32 -7.86
N GLU A 63 2.64 4.60 -8.92
CA GLU A 63 1.33 4.68 -9.55
C GLU A 63 0.37 3.80 -8.73
N ILE A 64 -0.67 4.39 -8.12
CA ILE A 64 -1.60 3.68 -7.23
C ILE A 64 -2.85 3.29 -8.02
N VAL A 65 -3.15 1.99 -8.07
CA VAL A 65 -4.31 1.43 -8.76
C VAL A 65 -5.08 0.46 -7.87
N GLY A 66 -6.39 0.29 -8.13
CA GLY A 66 -7.23 -0.67 -7.41
C GLY A 66 -7.28 -2.05 -8.08
N GLU A 67 -6.80 -2.16 -9.32
CA GLU A 67 -6.79 -3.39 -10.09
C GLU A 67 -5.45 -3.55 -10.80
N ALA A 68 -4.99 -4.78 -10.94
CA ALA A 68 -3.73 -5.06 -11.62
C ALA A 68 -3.78 -4.60 -13.08
N PRO A 69 -2.72 -3.95 -13.60
CA PRO A 69 -2.65 -3.56 -14.99
C PRO A 69 -2.65 -4.79 -15.90
N THR A 70 -3.37 -4.72 -17.02
CA THR A 70 -3.47 -5.83 -18.00
C THR A 70 -2.14 -6.09 -18.70
N ALA A 71 -1.26 -5.09 -18.80
CA ALA A 71 0.06 -5.25 -19.39
C ALA A 71 1.06 -5.75 -18.33
N ALA A 72 1.84 -6.77 -18.69
CA ALA A 72 2.92 -7.25 -17.83
C ALA A 72 3.95 -6.13 -17.59
N SER A 73 3.95 -5.56 -16.40
CA SER A 73 4.94 -4.61 -15.94
C SER A 73 5.87 -5.33 -14.96
N SER A 74 7.17 -5.19 -15.16
CA SER A 74 8.18 -5.83 -14.30
C SER A 74 8.29 -5.21 -12.90
N ASN A 75 7.62 -4.08 -12.67
CA ASN A 75 7.75 -3.30 -11.44
C ASN A 75 6.37 -3.07 -10.79
N VAL A 76 5.68 -4.16 -10.51
CA VAL A 76 4.36 -4.17 -9.87
C VAL A 76 4.50 -4.72 -8.46
N TYR A 77 3.94 -4.00 -7.51
CA TYR A 77 3.76 -4.43 -6.13
C TYR A 77 2.27 -4.60 -5.86
N THR A 78 1.91 -5.58 -5.04
CA THR A 78 0.52 -5.82 -4.62
C THR A 78 0.42 -5.70 -3.11
N LEU A 79 -0.49 -4.86 -2.66
CA LEU A 79 -0.84 -4.70 -1.25
C LEU A 79 -2.11 -5.48 -0.95
N ASP A 80 -1.99 -6.49 -0.11
CA ASP A 80 -3.09 -7.20 0.52
C ASP A 80 -3.17 -6.83 2.00
N ALA A 81 -4.38 -6.69 2.53
CA ALA A 81 -4.57 -6.41 3.94
C ALA A 81 -5.85 -7.06 4.49
N GLU A 82 -5.74 -7.53 5.73
CA GLU A 82 -6.81 -8.14 6.49
C GLU A 82 -6.97 -7.42 7.83
N ILE A 83 -8.19 -7.05 8.20
CA ILE A 83 -8.50 -6.54 9.52
C ILE A 83 -8.74 -7.75 10.43
N THR A 84 -7.81 -7.97 11.35
CA THR A 84 -7.77 -9.14 12.23
C THR A 84 -8.35 -8.88 13.61
N GLY A 85 -8.73 -7.63 13.89
CA GLY A 85 -9.38 -7.26 15.15
C GLY A 85 -9.96 -5.86 15.08
N TRP A 86 -11.02 -5.65 15.84
CA TRP A 86 -11.63 -4.34 15.99
C TRP A 86 -12.11 -4.12 17.41
N ARG A 87 -11.89 -2.95 17.94
CA ARG A 87 -12.33 -2.52 19.26
C ARG A 87 -13.05 -1.19 19.16
N ALA A 88 -14.33 -1.18 19.54
CA ALA A 88 -15.13 0.03 19.61
C ALA A 88 -14.52 1.04 20.59
N GLY A 89 -14.59 2.31 20.24
CA GLY A 89 -14.26 3.39 21.16
C GLY A 89 -15.23 3.44 22.35
N ASN A 90 -14.73 3.83 23.51
CA ASN A 90 -15.57 4.00 24.70
C ASN A 90 -15.50 5.47 25.17
N ALA A 91 -16.62 6.20 24.95
CA ALA A 91 -16.72 7.62 25.31
C ALA A 91 -16.61 7.85 26.83
N ALA A 92 -17.16 6.95 27.67
CA ALA A 92 -17.09 7.07 29.11
C ALA A 92 -15.64 6.94 29.64
N LYS A 93 -14.87 5.99 29.09
CA LYS A 93 -13.44 5.87 29.40
C LYS A 93 -12.65 7.14 29.05
N ARG A 94 -13.01 7.82 27.96
CA ARG A 94 -12.35 9.06 27.54
C ARG A 94 -12.57 10.21 28.51
N LEU A 95 -13.77 10.29 29.08
CA LEU A 95 -14.12 11.32 30.05
C LEU A 95 -13.47 11.07 31.43
N LEU A 96 -13.38 9.80 31.85
CA LEU A 96 -12.93 9.45 33.20
C LEU A 96 -11.41 9.28 33.33
N VAL A 97 -10.73 8.81 32.29
CA VAL A 97 -9.31 8.40 32.36
C VAL A 97 -8.40 9.33 31.53
N GLY A 98 -8.98 10.25 30.74
CA GLY A 98 -8.23 11.23 29.95
C GLY A 98 -8.18 10.90 28.45
N MET A 99 -7.70 11.89 27.68
CA MET A 99 -7.81 11.96 26.21
C MET A 99 -7.05 10.90 25.41
N GLY A 100 -6.45 9.92 26.00
CA GLY A 100 -5.74 8.82 25.30
C GLY A 100 -6.45 7.47 25.40
N SER A 101 -7.35 7.30 26.35
CA SER A 101 -8.04 6.03 26.63
C SER A 101 -9.37 5.93 25.88
N GLY A 102 -9.81 4.70 25.60
CA GLY A 102 -11.10 4.45 24.95
C GLY A 102 -11.19 4.88 23.49
N ARG A 103 -10.07 4.95 22.76
CA ARG A 103 -10.08 5.16 21.30
C ARG A 103 -10.49 3.89 20.58
N GLU A 104 -11.20 4.08 19.48
CA GLU A 104 -11.41 3.00 18.53
C GLU A 104 -10.07 2.53 17.96
N SER A 105 -9.91 1.23 17.79
CA SER A 105 -8.71 0.66 17.20
C SER A 105 -9.02 -0.56 16.34
N SER A 106 -8.26 -0.73 15.29
CA SER A 106 -8.26 -1.91 14.42
C SER A 106 -6.89 -2.55 14.40
N ASP A 107 -6.83 -3.86 14.58
CA ASP A 107 -5.64 -4.63 14.31
C ASP A 107 -5.67 -5.04 12.84
N ILE A 108 -4.57 -4.81 12.13
CA ILE A 108 -4.46 -5.07 10.71
C ILE A 108 -3.21 -5.90 10.43
N HIS A 109 -3.34 -6.91 9.60
CA HIS A 109 -2.24 -7.63 8.98
C HIS A 109 -2.16 -7.24 7.51
N TYR A 110 -1.01 -6.78 7.05
CA TYR A 110 -0.84 -6.40 5.66
C TYR A 110 0.46 -6.91 5.10
N ARG A 111 0.44 -7.21 3.80
CA ARG A 111 1.55 -7.74 3.04
C ARG A 111 1.67 -6.96 1.74
N VAL A 112 2.91 -6.61 1.39
CA VAL A 112 3.24 -6.12 0.05
C VAL A 112 4.11 -7.17 -0.62
N THR A 113 3.68 -7.64 -1.79
CA THR A 113 4.43 -8.60 -2.60
C THR A 113 4.93 -7.93 -3.88
N ASP A 114 6.08 -8.36 -4.37
CA ASP A 114 6.60 -7.97 -5.67
C ASP A 114 5.98 -8.81 -6.82
N SER A 115 6.36 -8.53 -8.06
CA SER A 115 5.88 -9.25 -9.24
C SER A 115 6.26 -10.74 -9.28
N ALA A 116 7.24 -11.16 -8.48
CA ALA A 116 7.63 -12.56 -8.32
C ALA A 116 6.82 -13.26 -7.21
N GLY A 117 5.93 -12.56 -6.52
CA GLY A 117 5.16 -13.07 -5.39
C GLY A 117 5.93 -13.10 -4.07
N THR A 118 7.12 -12.49 -4.03
CA THR A 118 7.93 -12.41 -2.80
C THR A 118 7.40 -11.31 -1.90
N ALA A 119 7.17 -11.62 -0.63
CA ALA A 119 6.76 -10.62 0.34
C ALA A 119 7.94 -9.69 0.67
N VAL A 120 7.81 -8.43 0.28
CA VAL A 120 8.77 -7.35 0.60
C VAL A 120 8.40 -6.63 1.89
N VAL A 121 7.12 -6.68 2.25
CA VAL A 121 6.59 -6.23 3.54
C VAL A 121 5.61 -7.27 4.03
N ASP A 122 5.71 -7.67 5.30
CA ASP A 122 4.73 -8.53 5.99
C ASP A 122 4.67 -8.06 7.44
N ARG A 123 3.55 -7.45 7.87
CA ARG A 123 3.46 -6.78 9.17
C ARG A 123 2.07 -6.84 9.77
N LYS A 124 2.06 -6.79 11.10
CA LYS A 124 0.84 -6.60 11.90
C LYS A 124 0.99 -5.29 12.67
N ASP A 125 -0.03 -4.46 12.59
CA ASP A 125 -0.07 -3.16 13.28
C ASP A 125 -1.44 -2.95 13.95
N THR A 126 -1.45 -2.21 15.06
CA THR A 126 -2.69 -1.69 15.65
C THR A 126 -2.86 -0.23 15.24
N ILE A 127 -3.97 0.08 14.60
CA ILE A 127 -4.32 1.41 14.13
C ILE A 127 -5.36 1.99 15.09
N ARG A 128 -5.10 3.21 15.55
CA ARG A 128 -5.99 3.94 16.45
C ARG A 128 -6.53 5.17 15.74
N THR A 129 -7.84 5.39 15.84
CA THR A 129 -8.46 6.60 15.28
C THR A 129 -8.12 7.81 16.13
N ASN A 130 -7.93 8.95 15.47
CA ASN A 130 -7.71 10.21 16.15
C ASN A 130 -9.00 10.77 16.75
N PHE A 131 -8.88 11.52 17.87
CA PHE A 131 -10.01 12.08 18.63
C PHE A 131 -10.94 12.98 17.80
N TYR A 132 -10.40 13.68 16.81
CA TYR A 132 -11.13 14.64 15.98
C TYR A 132 -11.84 14.05 14.76
N SER A 133 -11.59 12.79 14.42
CA SER A 133 -12.21 12.13 13.28
C SER A 133 -13.51 11.41 13.60
N GLN A 134 -14.20 11.83 14.66
CA GLN A 134 -15.35 11.12 15.20
C GLN A 134 -16.68 11.56 14.62
N SER A 135 -16.99 11.03 13.47
CA SER A 135 -18.37 10.60 13.23
C SER A 135 -18.36 9.08 13.42
N ALA A 136 -18.92 8.60 14.52
CA ALA A 136 -19.12 7.17 14.73
C ALA A 136 -19.79 6.58 13.49
N GLY A 137 -19.16 5.60 12.84
CA GLY A 137 -19.68 4.98 11.61
C GLY A 137 -19.18 5.58 10.29
N SER A 138 -18.28 6.56 10.29
CA SER A 138 -17.67 7.05 9.06
C SER A 138 -16.46 6.18 8.68
N THR A 139 -16.56 5.47 7.56
CA THR A 139 -15.45 4.67 6.99
C THR A 139 -14.20 5.49 6.71
N GLY A 140 -14.35 6.80 6.45
CA GLY A 140 -13.25 7.74 6.27
C GLY A 140 -12.37 7.91 7.50
N THR A 141 -12.89 7.63 8.70
CA THR A 141 -12.08 7.73 9.93
C THR A 141 -11.01 6.64 10.04
N LEU A 142 -11.22 5.48 9.41
CA LEU A 142 -10.22 4.40 9.39
C LEU A 142 -9.32 4.44 8.15
N ALA A 143 -9.83 4.85 6.99
CA ALA A 143 -9.07 4.84 5.74
C ALA A 143 -7.78 5.65 5.84
N HIS A 144 -7.86 6.88 6.34
CA HIS A 144 -6.69 7.75 6.48
C HIS A 144 -5.59 7.17 7.39
N PRO A 145 -5.86 6.80 8.67
CA PRO A 145 -4.81 6.25 9.53
C PRO A 145 -4.28 4.90 9.07
N ILE A 146 -5.09 4.08 8.38
CA ILE A 146 -4.63 2.85 7.76
C ILE A 146 -3.62 3.17 6.64
N ALA A 147 -4.00 4.02 5.69
CA ALA A 147 -3.12 4.41 4.59
C ALA A 147 -1.84 5.08 5.10
N GLN A 148 -1.94 5.96 6.10
CA GLN A 148 -0.80 6.60 6.73
C GLN A 148 0.17 5.57 7.33
N LYS A 149 -0.34 4.64 8.13
CA LYS A 149 0.48 3.62 8.78
C LYS A 149 1.23 2.74 7.79
N ILE A 150 0.51 2.27 6.76
CA ILE A 150 1.11 1.45 5.71
C ILE A 150 2.13 2.26 4.90
N ALA A 151 1.85 3.54 4.58
CA ALA A 151 2.77 4.40 3.87
C ALA A 151 4.06 4.69 4.66
N GLU A 152 3.95 4.93 5.96
CA GLU A 152 5.11 5.11 6.84
C GLU A 152 6.01 3.88 6.83
N ARG A 153 5.43 2.68 6.94
CA ARG A 153 6.17 1.42 6.95
C ARG A 153 6.80 1.06 5.60
N ASN A 154 6.14 1.44 4.50
CA ASN A 154 6.69 1.23 3.16
C ASN A 154 7.92 2.11 2.86
N LYS A 155 8.03 3.29 3.47
CA LYS A 155 9.24 4.12 3.37
C LYS A 155 10.46 3.39 3.95
N ASP A 156 10.26 2.68 5.06
CA ASP A 156 11.34 1.92 5.72
C ASP A 156 11.74 0.68 4.91
N ALA A 157 10.83 0.12 4.12
CA ALA A 157 11.06 -1.10 3.33
C ALA A 157 11.94 -0.86 2.09
N LYS A 158 12.25 0.40 1.73
CA LYS A 158 13.03 0.78 0.54
C LYS A 158 12.59 0.02 -0.72
N LEU A 159 11.29 0.00 -0.97
CA LEU A 159 10.76 -0.56 -2.21
C LEU A 159 11.42 0.17 -3.39
N LYS A 160 12.15 -0.58 -4.22
CA LYS A 160 12.95 -0.06 -5.34
C LYS A 160 12.22 -0.24 -6.64
#